data_939b7eb547485d8d7660fb47413876af
#
_entry.id   939b7eb547485d8d7660fb47413876af
#
_cell.length_a   1.000
_cell.length_b   1.000
_cell.length_c   1.000
_cell.angle_alpha   90.00
_cell.angle_beta   90.00
_cell.angle_gamma   90.00
#
_symmetry.space_group_name_H-M   'P 1'
#
loop_
_entity.id
_entity.type
_entity.pdbx_description
1 polymer ?
#
loop_
_entity_poly.entity_id
_entity_poly.type
_entity_poly.pdbx_seq_one_letter_code
_entity_poly.pdbx_strand_id
1 'polypeptide(L)'
;MSIKEIVTILPYSQEKILLQLRDFNPRIVYPGCWGFFGGTVEFGETPLQSAKRELFEEIGHVPKEIYALSNDSVSAPDEVMMYSFYAPLEIRPAEIILKEGIEFGLFTLQEILSKQLYSNEVKKKFPLINHPNIIYLVRKLIRKFSKGD
;
A
#
# COMPACT_ATOMS: atom_id res chain seq x y z
N MET A 1 -14.56 8.88 22.53
CA MET A 1 -14.52 8.73 21.07
C MET A 1 -13.57 7.60 20.69
N SER A 2 -14.01 6.75 19.79
CA SER A 2 -13.15 5.66 19.31
C SER A 2 -12.16 6.21 18.29
N ILE A 3 -10.92 5.67 18.34
CA ILE A 3 -9.90 5.99 17.36
C ILE A 3 -10.23 5.25 16.06
N LYS A 4 -10.12 5.94 14.94
CA LYS A 4 -10.31 5.32 13.63
C LYS A 4 -9.20 4.30 13.40
N GLU A 5 -9.57 3.13 12.86
CA GLU A 5 -8.61 2.08 12.52
C GLU A 5 -8.52 1.93 11.01
N ILE A 6 -7.30 1.89 10.51
CA ILE A 6 -7.05 1.68 9.08
C ILE A 6 -6.07 0.55 8.89
N VAL A 7 -6.12 -0.07 7.72
CA VAL A 7 -5.15 -1.08 7.32
C VAL A 7 -4.38 -0.61 6.10
N THR A 8 -3.12 -1.02 6.02
CA THR A 8 -2.23 -0.75 4.90
C THR A 8 -1.57 -2.05 4.52
N ILE A 9 -1.52 -2.37 3.24
CA ILE A 9 -0.93 -3.62 2.77
C ILE A 9 0.13 -3.32 1.72
N LEU A 10 1.29 -3.97 1.88
CA LEU A 10 2.43 -3.88 0.97
C LEU A 10 2.62 -5.22 0.27
N PRO A 11 1.96 -5.44 -0.88
CA PRO A 11 2.28 -6.62 -1.69
C PRO A 11 3.67 -6.45 -2.30
N TYR A 12 4.42 -7.53 -2.37
CA TYR A 12 5.79 -7.44 -2.89
C TYR A 12 6.12 -8.65 -3.76
N SER A 13 7.10 -8.46 -4.65
CA SER A 13 7.67 -9.52 -5.46
C SER A 13 9.16 -9.29 -5.53
N GLN A 14 9.94 -10.29 -5.08
CA GLN A 14 11.38 -10.13 -4.92
C GLN A 14 11.63 -8.95 -3.97
N GLU A 15 12.46 -7.99 -4.29
CA GLU A 15 12.70 -6.84 -3.41
C GLU A 15 12.00 -5.58 -3.91
N LYS A 16 10.88 -5.76 -4.62
CA LYS A 16 10.08 -4.65 -5.13
C LYS A 16 8.71 -4.65 -4.49
N ILE A 17 8.19 -3.47 -4.23
CA ILE A 17 6.90 -3.28 -3.59
C ILE A 17 5.89 -2.79 -4.61
N LEU A 18 4.69 -3.37 -4.59
CA LEU A 18 3.61 -2.96 -5.46
C LEU A 18 2.95 -1.70 -4.90
N LEU A 19 2.88 -0.67 -5.73
CA LEU A 19 2.19 0.57 -5.41
C LEU A 19 1.09 0.83 -6.42
N GLN A 20 0.14 1.66 -6.03
CA GLN A 20 -0.96 2.08 -6.87
C GLN A 20 -0.85 3.59 -7.14
N LEU A 21 -0.97 3.99 -8.40
CA LEU A 21 -1.13 5.39 -8.75
C LEU A 21 -2.61 5.74 -8.55
N ARG A 22 -2.88 6.63 -7.62
CA ARG A 22 -4.24 7.02 -7.26
C ARG A 22 -4.85 7.93 -8.32
N ASP A 23 -6.17 7.87 -8.44
CA ASP A 23 -6.93 8.68 -9.37
C ASP A 23 -6.62 10.17 -9.25
N PHE A 24 -6.82 10.91 -10.33
CA PHE A 24 -6.60 12.37 -10.32
C PHE A 24 -7.80 13.15 -9.81
N ASN A 25 -8.86 12.46 -9.38
CA ASN A 25 -10.06 13.09 -8.83
C ASN A 25 -9.70 13.89 -7.57
N PRO A 26 -9.88 15.23 -7.57
CA PRO A 26 -9.51 16.05 -6.41
C PRO A 26 -10.33 15.77 -5.14
N ARG A 27 -11.40 14.99 -5.25
CA ARG A 27 -12.25 14.64 -4.11
C ARG A 27 -11.68 13.52 -3.25
N ILE A 28 -10.73 12.74 -3.78
CA ILE A 28 -10.11 11.67 -3.00
C ILE A 28 -8.89 12.21 -2.26
N VAL A 29 -8.44 11.45 -1.24
CA VAL A 29 -7.24 11.81 -0.50
C VAL A 29 -6.01 11.49 -1.35
N TYR A 30 -5.05 12.39 -1.41
CA TYR A 30 -3.80 12.26 -2.17
C TYR A 30 -4.04 11.90 -3.65
N PRO A 31 -4.80 12.71 -4.40
CA PRO A 31 -5.04 12.41 -5.81
C PRO A 31 -3.73 12.49 -6.61
N GLY A 32 -3.59 11.61 -7.59
CA GLY A 32 -2.43 11.62 -8.48
C GLY A 32 -1.10 11.25 -7.81
N CYS A 33 -1.15 10.54 -6.68
CA CYS A 33 0.05 10.10 -5.97
C CYS A 33 0.15 8.58 -5.95
N TRP A 34 1.37 8.06 -5.89
CA TRP A 34 1.63 6.65 -5.68
C TRP A 34 1.51 6.34 -4.19
N GLY A 35 0.82 5.26 -3.86
CA GLY A 35 0.62 4.87 -2.47
C GLY A 35 0.36 3.39 -2.31
N PHE A 36 0.15 2.99 -1.04
CA PHE A 36 -0.15 1.61 -0.68
C PHE A 36 -1.64 1.32 -0.85
N PHE A 37 -1.96 0.04 -0.77
CA PHE A 37 -3.34 -0.44 -0.73
C PHE A 37 -3.85 -0.41 0.71
N GLY A 38 -5.14 -0.27 0.89
CA GLY A 38 -5.73 -0.29 2.21
C GLY A 38 -7.00 0.51 2.31
N GLY A 39 -7.47 0.65 3.55
CA GLY A 39 -8.70 1.40 3.83
C GLY A 39 -9.09 1.30 5.29
N THR A 40 -10.31 1.72 5.58
CA THR A 40 -10.84 1.72 6.94
C THR A 40 -11.31 0.33 7.35
N VAL A 41 -10.98 -0.05 8.58
CA VAL A 41 -11.51 -1.29 9.19
C VAL A 41 -12.99 -1.06 9.46
N GLU A 42 -13.84 -1.95 8.94
CA GLU A 42 -15.28 -1.85 9.11
C GLU A 42 -15.71 -2.50 10.42
N PHE A 43 -16.87 -2.08 10.90
CA PHE A 43 -17.43 -2.63 12.13
C PHE A 43 -17.55 -4.15 12.02
N GLY A 44 -17.06 -4.85 13.03
CA GLY A 44 -17.09 -6.32 13.08
C GLY A 44 -15.94 -7.03 12.39
N GLU A 45 -15.07 -6.29 11.71
CA GLU A 45 -13.88 -6.87 11.08
C GLU A 45 -12.68 -6.82 12.00
N THR A 46 -11.82 -7.85 11.91
CA THR A 46 -10.47 -7.74 12.44
C THR A 46 -9.62 -6.99 11.41
N PRO A 47 -8.48 -6.42 11.81
CA PRO A 47 -7.58 -5.79 10.83
C PRO A 47 -7.16 -6.72 9.69
N LEU A 48 -6.89 -8.01 9.98
CA LEU A 48 -6.53 -8.96 8.92
C LEU A 48 -7.68 -9.20 7.95
N GLN A 49 -8.91 -9.31 8.45
CA GLN A 49 -10.08 -9.45 7.59
C GLN A 49 -10.25 -8.22 6.69
N SER A 50 -10.04 -7.04 7.26
CA SER A 50 -10.10 -5.79 6.50
C SER A 50 -9.03 -5.75 5.42
N ALA A 51 -7.80 -6.17 5.74
CA ALA A 51 -6.71 -6.22 4.75
C ALA A 51 -7.06 -7.14 3.58
N LYS A 52 -7.61 -8.31 3.85
CA LYS A 52 -8.03 -9.24 2.79
C LYS A 52 -9.13 -8.65 1.92
N ARG A 53 -10.11 -8.02 2.53
CA ARG A 53 -11.23 -7.39 1.80
C ARG A 53 -10.72 -6.26 0.91
N GLU A 54 -9.88 -5.38 1.45
CA GLU A 54 -9.35 -4.25 0.69
C GLU A 54 -8.50 -4.72 -0.50
N LEU A 55 -7.64 -5.72 -0.31
CA LEU A 55 -6.86 -6.27 -1.42
C LEU A 55 -7.76 -6.85 -2.50
N PHE A 56 -8.78 -7.59 -2.11
CA PHE A 56 -9.71 -8.16 -3.09
C PHE A 56 -10.44 -7.05 -3.86
N GLU A 57 -10.86 -5.99 -3.19
CA GLU A 57 -11.52 -4.86 -3.83
C GLU A 57 -10.62 -4.12 -4.80
N GLU A 58 -9.35 -3.97 -4.47
CA GLU A 58 -8.42 -3.15 -5.24
C GLU A 58 -7.71 -3.91 -6.36
N ILE A 59 -7.29 -5.16 -6.13
CA ILE A 59 -6.53 -5.93 -7.12
C ILE A 59 -7.17 -7.26 -7.52
N GLY A 60 -8.32 -7.60 -6.92
CA GLY A 60 -9.05 -8.81 -7.28
C GLY A 60 -8.39 -10.11 -6.84
N HIS A 61 -7.42 -10.04 -5.95
CA HIS A 61 -6.65 -11.20 -5.51
C HIS A 61 -6.36 -11.11 -4.02
N VAL A 62 -6.46 -12.25 -3.32
CA VAL A 62 -6.09 -12.33 -1.91
C VAL A 62 -4.94 -13.34 -1.78
N PRO A 63 -3.74 -12.88 -1.42
CA PRO A 63 -2.62 -13.80 -1.20
C PRO A 63 -2.92 -14.81 -0.11
N LYS A 64 -2.35 -16.00 -0.25
CA LYS A 64 -2.53 -17.07 0.75
C LYS A 64 -1.93 -16.68 2.09
N GLU A 65 -0.83 -15.95 2.05
CA GLU A 65 -0.11 -15.55 3.25
C GLU A 65 -0.05 -14.03 3.34
N ILE A 66 -0.55 -13.50 4.45
CA ILE A 66 -0.51 -12.08 4.77
C ILE A 66 0.06 -11.97 6.17
N TYR A 67 1.16 -11.25 6.30
CA TYR A 67 1.90 -11.14 7.56
C TYR A 67 1.78 -9.74 8.15
N ALA A 68 1.74 -9.66 9.47
CA ALA A 68 1.76 -8.38 10.15
C ALA A 68 3.14 -7.73 10.00
N LEU A 69 3.17 -6.46 9.68
CA LEU A 69 4.40 -5.68 9.55
C LEU A 69 4.59 -4.73 10.73
N SER A 70 3.57 -3.95 11.03
CA SER A 70 3.67 -2.92 12.06
C SER A 70 2.29 -2.45 12.49
N ASN A 71 2.19 -2.04 13.76
CA ASN A 71 0.99 -1.38 14.29
C ASN A 71 1.45 -0.03 14.81
N ASP A 72 0.91 1.05 14.25
CA ASP A 72 1.38 2.39 14.55
C ASP A 72 0.22 3.33 14.84
N SER A 73 0.39 4.17 15.86
CA SER A 73 -0.52 5.27 16.09
C SER A 73 -0.02 6.47 15.31
N VAL A 74 -0.87 7.00 14.45
CA VAL A 74 -0.51 8.10 13.55
C VAL A 74 -1.42 9.29 13.84
N SER A 75 -0.83 10.46 14.09
CA SER A 75 -1.56 11.64 14.56
C SER A 75 -1.97 12.62 13.47
N ALA A 76 -1.48 12.47 12.25
CA ALA A 76 -1.73 13.48 11.21
C ALA A 76 -2.41 12.83 10.00
N PRO A 77 -3.45 13.47 9.43
CA PRO A 77 -4.13 14.67 9.93
C PRO A 77 -4.99 14.42 11.16
N ASP A 78 -5.50 13.21 11.34
CA ASP A 78 -6.28 12.79 12.49
C ASP A 78 -5.59 11.63 13.19
N GLU A 79 -5.97 11.39 14.45
CA GLU A 79 -5.43 10.25 15.18
C GLU A 79 -6.06 8.95 14.67
N VAL A 80 -5.21 8.05 14.17
CA VAL A 80 -5.64 6.74 13.67
C VAL A 80 -4.69 5.66 14.17
N MET A 81 -5.21 4.45 14.33
CA MET A 81 -4.38 3.25 14.50
C MET A 81 -4.22 2.60 13.13
N MET A 82 -2.99 2.48 12.67
CA MET A 82 -2.66 1.88 11.39
C MET A 82 -2.09 0.49 11.59
N TYR A 83 -2.77 -0.52 11.07
CA TYR A 83 -2.30 -1.89 11.05
C TYR A 83 -1.72 -2.16 9.66
N SER A 84 -0.42 -2.41 9.60
CA SER A 84 0.27 -2.61 8.31
C SER A 84 0.64 -4.08 8.14
N PHE A 85 0.44 -4.56 6.92
CA PHE A 85 0.69 -5.96 6.54
C PHE A 85 1.57 -6.00 5.31
N TYR A 86 2.23 -7.12 5.08
CA TYR A 86 2.93 -7.37 3.84
C TYR A 86 2.57 -8.77 3.35
N ALA A 87 2.65 -8.98 2.03
CA ALA A 87 2.22 -10.24 1.45
C ALA A 87 2.99 -10.52 0.16
N PRO A 88 3.50 -11.74 -0.03
CA PRO A 88 4.11 -12.09 -1.31
C PRO A 88 3.05 -12.07 -2.40
N LEU A 89 3.40 -11.44 -3.51
CA LEU A 89 2.52 -11.37 -4.67
C LEU A 89 2.60 -12.71 -5.42
N GLU A 90 1.50 -13.44 -5.47
CA GLU A 90 1.45 -14.77 -6.06
C GLU A 90 1.12 -14.76 -7.55
N ILE A 91 0.67 -13.62 -8.05
CA ILE A 91 0.33 -13.45 -9.47
C ILE A 91 1.24 -12.39 -10.08
N ARG A 92 1.45 -12.48 -11.40
CA ARG A 92 2.25 -11.47 -12.08
C ARG A 92 1.49 -10.15 -12.13
N PRO A 93 2.17 -9.00 -12.03
CA PRO A 93 1.48 -7.70 -12.12
C PRO A 93 0.60 -7.55 -13.36
N ALA A 94 1.01 -8.13 -14.49
CA ALA A 94 0.22 -8.10 -15.72
C ALA A 94 -1.11 -8.85 -15.60
N GLU A 95 -1.25 -9.74 -14.62
CA GLU A 95 -2.48 -10.51 -14.39
C GLU A 95 -3.42 -9.80 -13.41
N ILE A 96 -2.98 -8.72 -12.78
CA ILE A 96 -3.80 -7.96 -11.83
C ILE A 96 -4.82 -7.15 -12.62
N ILE A 97 -6.09 -7.26 -12.20
CA ILE A 97 -7.17 -6.48 -12.82
C ILE A 97 -7.28 -5.17 -12.05
N LEU A 98 -7.05 -4.07 -12.77
CA LEU A 98 -7.17 -2.73 -12.17
C LEU A 98 -8.63 -2.40 -11.91
N LYS A 99 -9.01 -2.28 -10.64
CA LYS A 99 -10.36 -1.92 -10.23
C LYS A 99 -10.47 -0.49 -9.73
N GLU A 100 -9.39 0.03 -9.19
CA GLU A 100 -9.32 1.41 -8.69
C GLU A 100 -7.98 2.01 -9.06
N GLY A 101 -7.93 3.34 -9.17
CA GLY A 101 -6.71 4.05 -9.51
C GLY A 101 -6.41 4.04 -11.01
N ILE A 102 -5.21 4.48 -11.34
CA ILE A 102 -4.75 4.64 -12.73
C ILE A 102 -3.89 3.44 -13.15
N GLU A 103 -3.04 2.97 -12.25
CA GLU A 103 -2.00 2.01 -12.61
C GLU A 103 -1.41 1.34 -11.37
N PHE A 104 -0.85 0.14 -11.56
CA PHE A 104 0.00 -0.52 -10.56
C PHE A 104 1.44 -0.51 -11.05
N GLY A 105 2.40 -0.48 -10.13
CA GLY A 105 3.79 -0.61 -10.46
C GLY A 105 4.57 -1.27 -9.34
N LEU A 106 5.60 -2.03 -9.71
CA LEU A 106 6.57 -2.61 -8.77
C LEU A 106 7.80 -1.72 -8.73
N PHE A 107 8.17 -1.27 -7.54
CA PHE A 107 9.26 -0.32 -7.37
C PHE A 107 10.25 -0.80 -6.32
N THR A 108 11.53 -0.51 -6.56
CA THR A 108 12.60 -0.77 -5.60
C THR A 108 12.58 0.28 -4.49
N LEU A 109 13.31 -0.01 -3.40
CA LEU A 109 13.47 0.97 -2.32
C LEU A 109 14.04 2.28 -2.85
N GLN A 110 15.06 2.21 -3.73
CA GLN A 110 15.69 3.42 -4.27
C GLN A 110 14.71 4.26 -5.06
N GLU A 111 13.88 3.62 -5.88
CA GLU A 111 12.85 4.32 -6.63
C GLU A 111 11.85 5.00 -5.70
N ILE A 112 11.42 4.30 -4.66
CA ILE A 112 10.46 4.85 -3.68
C ILE A 112 11.08 6.03 -2.91
N LEU A 113 12.36 5.92 -2.55
CA LEU A 113 13.06 6.99 -1.84
C LEU A 113 13.24 8.25 -2.68
N SER A 114 13.20 8.13 -4.01
CA SER A 114 13.25 9.30 -4.90
C SER A 114 12.00 10.15 -4.77
N LYS A 115 10.90 9.58 -4.27
CA LYS A 115 9.59 10.22 -4.06
C LYS A 115 8.92 10.70 -5.35
N GLN A 116 9.48 10.36 -6.51
CA GLN A 116 8.92 10.66 -7.83
C GLN A 116 9.03 9.39 -8.66
N LEU A 117 7.90 8.78 -8.97
CA LEU A 117 7.85 7.48 -9.62
C LEU A 117 7.16 7.58 -10.97
N TYR A 118 7.75 6.92 -11.95
CA TYR A 118 7.31 7.01 -13.34
C TYR A 118 6.06 6.19 -13.59
N SER A 119 5.07 6.80 -14.26
CA SER A 119 3.86 6.13 -14.72
C SER A 119 4.03 5.75 -16.20
N ASN A 120 3.94 4.46 -16.49
CA ASN A 120 3.96 3.97 -17.87
C ASN A 120 2.69 4.35 -18.60
N GLU A 121 1.57 4.43 -17.90
CA GLU A 121 0.27 4.75 -18.48
C GLU A 121 0.18 6.21 -18.89
N VAL A 122 0.60 7.11 -18.02
CA VAL A 122 0.51 8.57 -18.25
C VAL A 122 1.80 9.11 -18.85
N LYS A 123 2.91 8.35 -18.78
CA LYS A 123 4.22 8.67 -19.35
C LYS A 123 4.86 9.92 -18.73
N LYS A 124 4.75 10.02 -17.41
CA LYS A 124 5.47 11.02 -16.62
C LYS A 124 5.56 10.58 -15.17
N LYS A 125 6.35 11.28 -14.37
CA LYS A 125 6.52 11.00 -12.95
C LYS A 125 5.42 11.64 -12.12
N PHE A 126 5.01 10.93 -11.07
CA PHE A 126 4.06 11.43 -10.07
C PHE A 126 4.64 11.22 -8.68
N PRO A 127 4.25 12.07 -7.72
CA PRO A 127 4.83 11.98 -6.38
C PRO A 127 4.36 10.76 -5.61
N LEU A 128 5.20 10.31 -4.68
CA LEU A 128 4.80 9.39 -3.64
C LEU A 128 3.95 10.16 -2.63
N ILE A 129 2.97 9.48 -2.01
CA ILE A 129 2.19 10.09 -0.94
C ILE A 129 3.14 10.68 0.10
N ASN A 130 2.95 11.95 0.44
CA ASN A 130 3.82 12.65 1.38
C ASN A 130 3.36 12.41 2.82
N HIS A 131 3.66 11.22 3.33
CA HIS A 131 3.37 10.84 4.70
C HIS A 131 4.59 10.13 5.29
N PRO A 132 5.06 10.54 6.46
CA PRO A 132 6.31 9.97 7.02
C PRO A 132 6.26 8.46 7.22
N ASN A 133 5.07 7.89 7.43
CA ASN A 133 4.93 6.46 7.66
C ASN A 133 5.21 5.62 6.42
N ILE A 134 5.12 6.19 5.22
CA ILE A 134 5.36 5.46 3.96
C ILE A 134 6.79 4.93 3.92
N ILE A 135 7.76 5.81 4.07
CA ILE A 135 9.18 5.44 4.01
C ILE A 135 9.55 4.51 5.18
N TYR A 136 9.01 4.77 6.36
CA TYR A 136 9.22 3.93 7.52
C TYR A 136 8.80 2.47 7.26
N LEU A 137 7.60 2.27 6.70
CA LEU A 137 7.10 0.92 6.41
C LEU A 137 7.91 0.23 5.33
N VAL A 138 8.29 0.96 4.28
CA VAL A 138 9.12 0.41 3.20
C VAL A 138 10.46 -0.06 3.75
N ARG A 139 11.13 0.75 4.56
CA ARG A 139 12.40 0.38 5.17
C ARG A 139 12.26 -0.83 6.08
N LYS A 140 11.17 -0.90 6.84
CA LYS A 140 10.91 -2.02 7.74
C LYS A 140 10.75 -3.32 6.95
N LEU A 141 10.03 -3.27 5.84
CA LEU A 141 9.84 -4.44 4.99
C LEU A 141 11.15 -4.89 4.33
N ILE A 142 11.91 -3.94 3.79
CA ILE A 142 13.19 -4.26 3.14
C ILE A 142 14.16 -4.91 4.11
N ARG A 143 14.16 -4.50 5.38
CA ARG A 143 15.01 -5.15 6.38
C ARG A 143 14.63 -6.61 6.60
N LYS A 144 13.36 -6.97 6.47
CA LYS A 144 12.92 -8.36 6.55
C LYS A 144 13.50 -9.17 5.39
N PHE A 145 13.54 -8.62 4.19
CA PHE A 145 14.16 -9.29 3.05
C PHE A 145 15.64 -9.58 3.30
N SER A 146 16.36 -8.60 3.85
CA SER A 146 17.80 -8.73 4.14
C SER A 146 18.10 -9.82 5.17
N LYS A 147 17.13 -10.12 6.05
CA LYS A 147 17.29 -11.17 7.08
C LYS A 147 16.86 -12.54 6.60
N GLY A 148 16.42 -12.67 5.36
CA GLY A 148 15.95 -13.94 4.80
C GLY A 148 14.64 -14.43 5.35
N ASP A 149 13.84 -13.55 5.88
CA ASP A 149 12.52 -13.90 6.43
C ASP A 149 11.46 -14.07 5.35
#